data_5127dc0d8ec1a9150ea1028c86cc4a22
#
_entry.id   5127dc0d8ec1a9150ea1028c86cc4a22
#
_cell.length_a   1.000
_cell.length_b   1.000
_cell.length_c   1.000
_cell.angle_alpha   90.00
_cell.angle_beta   90.00
_cell.angle_gamma   90.00
#
_symmetry.space_group_name_H-M   'P 1'
#
loop_
_entity.id
_entity.type
_entity.pdbx_description
1 polymer ?
#
loop_
_entity_poly.entity_id
_entity_poly.type
_entity_poly.pdbx_seq_one_letter_code
_entity_poly.pdbx_strand_id
1 'polypeptide(L)'
;LHSTSRRQRQMCIRDRLQKLVKMLADVFVPIIPALVASGLLMGLNNVLTAEGLFVSGKSLVEVYPNIADLASMINTFASAAYAFLPILVGFSATKMFGGNPYLGAVMGMIMVSGDLLNAYSYGTAITEGTVPVWHIGALTIEKVGYQGTVLPVLAAAAILAFIEKKLHKVVPEYLDNLLTPALSVLVTAFLTFTVVGGVMRTAGDWITNGILWLHDTLGVVGGFIFGFIYAPLTMTGMHHSLLPVDIQLIAAGGSFLFAIAACNNVAQGGATLAAMFCAKDKKMKSIAVSSGISALLGITEPAMFGVNLKMKYPFYAAMFGSAVGCAYVTLTNVQNISPGAAGIIGFVCIKSGGMLNYMIGILISLVVGFAVTMALSKHSKFKEV
;
A
#
# COMPACT_ATOMS: atom_id res chain seq x y z
N LEU A 1 -42.82 -7.61 5.81
CA LEU A 1 -42.07 -8.56 4.94
C LEU A 1 -41.02 -7.87 4.05
N HIS A 2 -41.14 -6.60 3.66
CA HIS A 2 -40.16 -5.89 2.82
C HIS A 2 -38.91 -5.37 3.58
N SER A 3 -38.97 -5.16 4.89
CA SER A 3 -37.84 -4.62 5.66
C SER A 3 -36.78 -5.68 5.99
N THR A 4 -37.19 -6.93 6.15
CA THR A 4 -36.28 -8.07 6.41
C THR A 4 -35.43 -8.41 5.19
N SER A 5 -35.97 -8.32 3.99
CA SER A 5 -35.23 -8.57 2.73
C SER A 5 -34.13 -7.54 2.47
N ARG A 6 -34.36 -6.25 2.78
CA ARG A 6 -33.32 -5.18 2.67
C ARG A 6 -32.19 -5.38 3.68
N ARG A 7 -32.50 -5.69 4.94
CA ARG A 7 -31.46 -5.97 5.98
C ARG A 7 -30.64 -7.22 5.65
N GLN A 8 -31.27 -8.28 5.15
CA GLN A 8 -30.54 -9.48 4.72
C GLN A 8 -29.64 -9.20 3.51
N ARG A 9 -30.10 -8.44 2.50
CA ARG A 9 -29.25 -8.04 1.36
C ARG A 9 -28.08 -7.14 1.80
N GLN A 10 -28.29 -6.19 2.71
CA GLN A 10 -27.23 -5.35 3.25
C GLN A 10 -26.21 -6.14 4.10
N MET A 11 -26.66 -7.12 4.88
CA MET A 11 -25.78 -8.05 5.59
C MET A 11 -24.96 -8.90 4.62
N CYS A 12 -25.56 -9.49 3.60
CA CYS A 12 -24.84 -10.29 2.59
C CYS A 12 -23.82 -9.47 1.79
N ILE A 13 -24.11 -8.20 1.44
CA ILE A 13 -23.19 -7.32 0.73
C ILE A 13 -22.02 -6.94 1.66
N ARG A 14 -22.33 -6.58 2.91
CA ARG A 14 -21.32 -6.25 3.93
C ARG A 14 -20.39 -7.42 4.21
N ASP A 15 -20.91 -8.64 4.30
CA ASP A 15 -20.13 -9.86 4.52
C ASP A 15 -19.24 -10.19 3.31
N ARG A 16 -19.70 -9.97 2.09
CA ARG A 16 -18.89 -10.16 0.86
C ARG A 16 -17.78 -9.14 0.74
N LEU A 17 -18.08 -7.87 1.02
CA LEU A 17 -17.08 -6.79 0.99
C LEU A 17 -16.02 -7.02 2.07
N GLN A 18 -16.43 -7.38 3.29
CA GLN A 18 -15.50 -7.69 4.38
C GLN A 18 -14.60 -8.90 4.06
N LYS A 19 -15.13 -9.93 3.41
CA LYS A 19 -14.35 -11.09 2.93
C LYS A 19 -13.33 -10.70 1.87
N LEU A 20 -13.72 -9.86 0.90
CA LEU A 20 -12.81 -9.36 -0.13
C LEU A 20 -11.68 -8.55 0.48
N VAL A 21 -12.01 -7.63 1.38
CA VAL A 21 -11.04 -6.78 2.08
C VAL A 21 -10.07 -7.61 2.91
N LYS A 22 -10.59 -8.57 3.69
CA LYS A 22 -9.76 -9.49 4.46
C LYS A 22 -8.82 -10.29 3.57
N MET A 23 -9.33 -10.79 2.46
CA MET A 23 -8.54 -11.54 1.48
C MET A 23 -7.40 -10.67 0.91
N LEU A 24 -7.67 -9.42 0.55
CA LEU A 24 -6.62 -8.49 0.09
C LEU A 24 -5.59 -8.24 1.19
N ALA A 25 -6.01 -7.98 2.42
CA ALA A 25 -5.10 -7.82 3.54
C ALA A 25 -4.22 -9.06 3.75
N ASP A 26 -4.81 -10.24 3.73
CA ASP A 26 -4.10 -11.53 3.91
C ASP A 26 -3.08 -11.79 2.78
N VAL A 27 -3.28 -11.26 1.57
CA VAL A 27 -2.30 -11.30 0.47
C VAL A 27 -1.11 -10.38 0.77
N PHE A 28 -1.35 -9.16 1.29
CA PHE A 28 -0.30 -8.14 1.44
C PHE A 28 0.49 -8.24 2.75
N VAL A 29 -0.12 -8.67 3.86
CA VAL A 29 0.55 -8.75 5.16
C VAL A 29 1.88 -9.52 5.10
N PRO A 30 2.00 -10.67 4.43
CA PRO A 30 3.30 -11.38 4.33
C PRO A 30 4.36 -10.63 3.51
N ILE A 31 3.95 -9.71 2.63
CA ILE A 31 4.83 -8.97 1.71
C ILE A 31 5.33 -7.65 2.36
N ILE A 32 4.60 -7.11 3.34
CA ILE A 32 4.94 -5.84 4.00
C ILE A 32 6.40 -5.75 4.42
N PRO A 33 7.03 -6.76 5.09
CA PRO A 33 8.43 -6.64 5.50
C PRO A 33 9.39 -6.40 4.33
N ALA A 34 9.16 -7.02 3.17
CA ALA A 34 9.97 -6.82 1.98
C ALA A 34 9.80 -5.41 1.41
N LEU A 35 8.57 -4.90 1.36
CA LEU A 35 8.27 -3.55 0.90
C LEU A 35 8.85 -2.48 1.84
N VAL A 36 8.75 -2.68 3.15
CA VAL A 36 9.33 -1.76 4.15
C VAL A 36 10.86 -1.72 4.03
N ALA A 37 11.52 -2.87 3.91
CA ALA A 37 12.97 -2.93 3.74
C ALA A 37 13.41 -2.17 2.49
N SER A 38 12.76 -2.42 1.34
CA SER A 38 13.04 -1.72 0.09
C SER A 38 12.74 -0.23 0.18
N GLY A 39 11.62 0.16 0.81
CA GLY A 39 11.25 1.56 0.98
C GLY A 39 12.25 2.34 1.86
N LEU A 40 12.77 1.73 2.92
CA LEU A 40 13.82 2.35 3.74
C LEU A 40 15.13 2.53 2.96
N LEU A 41 15.53 1.54 2.15
CA LEU A 41 16.70 1.67 1.27
C LEU A 41 16.49 2.74 0.20
N MET A 42 15.28 2.84 -0.36
CA MET A 42 14.92 3.89 -1.32
C MET A 42 14.95 5.27 -0.66
N GLY A 43 14.45 5.38 0.58
CA GLY A 43 14.57 6.58 1.39
C GLY A 43 16.03 6.98 1.64
N LEU A 44 16.91 6.03 1.96
CA LEU A 44 18.34 6.27 2.10
C LEU A 44 18.94 6.80 0.79
N ASN A 45 18.61 6.16 -0.34
CA ASN A 45 19.03 6.64 -1.65
C ASN A 45 18.53 8.06 -1.93
N ASN A 46 17.26 8.36 -1.60
CA ASN A 46 16.69 9.70 -1.75
C ASN A 46 17.45 10.76 -0.93
N VAL A 47 17.91 10.44 0.29
CA VAL A 47 18.76 11.33 1.09
C VAL A 47 20.08 11.65 0.38
N LEU A 48 20.67 10.68 -0.34
CA LEU A 48 21.92 10.86 -1.07
C LEU A 48 21.73 11.66 -2.38
N THR A 49 20.58 11.50 -3.04
CA THR A 49 20.33 12.03 -4.39
C THR A 49 19.41 13.27 -4.41
N ALA A 50 18.72 13.60 -3.31
CA ALA A 50 17.84 14.77 -3.27
C ALA A 50 18.63 16.08 -3.28
N GLU A 51 18.28 16.95 -4.22
CA GLU A 51 18.84 18.29 -4.31
C GLU A 51 18.33 19.19 -3.18
N GLY A 52 19.21 20.04 -2.66
CA GLY A 52 18.84 21.08 -1.69
C GLY A 52 18.58 20.58 -0.26
N LEU A 53 18.79 19.29 0.03
CA LEU A 53 18.56 18.73 1.37
C LEU A 53 19.66 19.15 2.35
N PHE A 54 20.93 19.09 1.95
CA PHE A 54 22.09 19.46 2.78
C PHE A 54 22.90 20.62 2.21
N VAL A 55 22.94 20.73 0.87
CA VAL A 55 23.67 21.78 0.16
C VAL A 55 22.70 22.46 -0.80
N SER A 56 22.63 23.79 -0.74
CA SER A 56 21.72 24.57 -1.58
C SER A 56 21.92 24.28 -3.08
N GLY A 57 20.85 23.76 -3.72
CA GLY A 57 20.81 23.49 -5.16
C GLY A 57 21.66 22.30 -5.65
N LYS A 58 22.21 21.48 -4.74
CA LYS A 58 23.00 20.28 -5.09
C LYS A 58 22.61 19.08 -4.24
N SER A 59 22.74 17.90 -4.81
CA SER A 59 22.65 16.63 -4.09
C SER A 59 23.99 16.25 -3.45
N LEU A 60 23.96 15.33 -2.47
CA LEU A 60 25.20 14.81 -1.88
C LEU A 60 26.08 14.08 -2.91
N VAL A 61 25.45 13.39 -3.86
CA VAL A 61 26.15 12.67 -4.95
C VAL A 61 26.89 13.65 -5.87
N GLU A 62 26.33 14.84 -6.12
CA GLU A 62 27.00 15.88 -6.92
C GLU A 62 28.15 16.53 -6.17
N VAL A 63 28.03 16.70 -4.84
CA VAL A 63 29.10 17.28 -4.00
C VAL A 63 30.24 16.27 -3.77
N TYR A 64 29.89 14.98 -3.62
CA TYR A 64 30.81 13.89 -3.37
C TYR A 64 30.67 12.79 -4.42
N PRO A 65 31.23 12.93 -5.62
CA PRO A 65 31.08 11.94 -6.71
C PRO A 65 31.50 10.53 -6.35
N ASN A 66 32.38 10.37 -5.37
CA ASN A 66 32.84 9.04 -4.89
C ASN A 66 31.73 8.17 -4.28
N ILE A 67 30.57 8.77 -3.90
CA ILE A 67 29.43 8.02 -3.36
C ILE A 67 28.36 7.73 -4.44
N ALA A 68 28.59 8.15 -5.69
CA ALA A 68 27.62 7.96 -6.78
C ALA A 68 27.34 6.47 -7.04
N ASP A 69 28.40 5.67 -7.12
CA ASP A 69 28.28 4.21 -7.33
C ASP A 69 27.60 3.52 -6.14
N LEU A 70 27.88 3.96 -4.92
CA LEU A 70 27.19 3.46 -3.71
C LEU A 70 25.70 3.80 -3.76
N ALA A 71 25.33 5.03 -4.12
CA ALA A 71 23.94 5.44 -4.26
C ALA A 71 23.23 4.63 -5.35
N SER A 72 23.87 4.42 -6.50
CA SER A 72 23.37 3.55 -7.59
C SER A 72 23.14 2.12 -7.13
N MET A 73 24.09 1.55 -6.36
CA MET A 73 23.98 0.20 -5.81
C MET A 73 22.82 0.11 -4.80
N ILE A 74 22.68 1.08 -3.90
CA ILE A 74 21.57 1.15 -2.95
C ILE A 74 20.23 1.26 -3.70
N ASN A 75 20.17 2.07 -4.76
CA ASN A 75 18.96 2.20 -5.58
C ASN A 75 18.57 0.87 -6.24
N THR A 76 19.55 0.10 -6.72
CA THR A 76 19.32 -1.24 -7.28
C THR A 76 18.72 -2.19 -6.23
N PHE A 77 19.25 -2.20 -5.01
CA PHE A 77 18.72 -3.03 -3.92
C PHE A 77 17.31 -2.58 -3.50
N ALA A 78 17.10 -1.27 -3.43
CA ALA A 78 15.84 -0.66 -3.02
C ALA A 78 14.72 -0.89 -4.04
N SER A 79 15.00 -0.74 -5.32
CA SER A 79 13.98 -0.84 -6.38
C SER A 79 13.55 -2.29 -6.68
N ALA A 80 14.36 -3.29 -6.31
CA ALA A 80 14.12 -4.68 -6.67
C ALA A 80 12.75 -5.21 -6.23
N ALA A 81 12.35 -4.99 -4.95
CA ALA A 81 11.07 -5.51 -4.46
C ALA A 81 9.87 -4.86 -5.15
N TYR A 82 9.97 -3.61 -5.61
CA TYR A 82 8.90 -2.93 -6.33
C TYR A 82 8.86 -3.35 -7.81
N ALA A 83 10.01 -3.44 -8.46
CA ALA A 83 10.10 -3.92 -9.84
C ALA A 83 9.56 -5.37 -9.97
N PHE A 84 9.90 -6.22 -9.01
CA PHE A 84 9.48 -7.63 -8.96
C PHE A 84 8.27 -7.89 -8.04
N LEU A 85 7.52 -6.84 -7.66
CA LEU A 85 6.31 -6.95 -6.85
C LEU A 85 5.31 -8.00 -7.37
N PRO A 86 5.08 -8.15 -8.69
CA PRO A 86 4.23 -9.21 -9.23
C PRO A 86 4.61 -10.62 -8.78
N ILE A 87 5.88 -10.91 -8.54
CA ILE A 87 6.34 -12.22 -8.06
C ILE A 87 5.87 -12.45 -6.63
N LEU A 88 6.06 -11.45 -5.76
CA LEU A 88 5.65 -11.53 -4.34
C LEU A 88 4.13 -11.63 -4.20
N VAL A 89 3.41 -10.80 -4.95
CA VAL A 89 1.94 -10.81 -4.95
C VAL A 89 1.41 -12.11 -5.57
N GLY A 90 2.00 -12.56 -6.69
CA GLY A 90 1.62 -13.81 -7.34
C GLY A 90 1.76 -15.01 -6.42
N PHE A 91 2.88 -15.12 -5.70
CA PHE A 91 3.10 -16.17 -4.70
C PHE A 91 2.05 -16.11 -3.58
N SER A 92 1.89 -14.95 -2.96
CA SER A 92 1.00 -14.77 -1.80
C SER A 92 -0.47 -14.93 -2.18
N ALA A 93 -0.91 -14.32 -3.28
CA ALA A 93 -2.29 -14.38 -3.74
C ALA A 93 -2.70 -15.79 -4.19
N THR A 94 -1.84 -16.50 -4.94
CA THR A 94 -2.16 -17.89 -5.36
C THR A 94 -2.29 -18.81 -4.16
N LYS A 95 -1.43 -18.66 -3.14
CA LYS A 95 -1.56 -19.35 -1.86
C LYS A 95 -2.91 -19.07 -1.19
N MET A 96 -3.32 -17.80 -1.14
CA MET A 96 -4.59 -17.37 -0.56
C MET A 96 -5.81 -17.92 -1.32
N PHE A 97 -5.72 -17.99 -2.65
CA PHE A 97 -6.76 -18.59 -3.49
C PHE A 97 -6.73 -20.13 -3.46
N GLY A 98 -5.76 -20.73 -2.73
CA GLY A 98 -5.63 -22.16 -2.52
C GLY A 98 -5.09 -22.92 -3.74
N GLY A 99 -4.30 -22.27 -4.58
CA GLY A 99 -3.46 -22.86 -5.63
C GLY A 99 -2.00 -23.00 -5.15
N ASN A 100 -1.13 -23.50 -6.04
CA ASN A 100 0.28 -23.65 -5.76
C ASN A 100 1.00 -22.29 -5.81
N PRO A 101 1.58 -21.82 -4.68
CA PRO A 101 2.21 -20.50 -4.60
C PRO A 101 3.43 -20.35 -5.53
N TYR A 102 4.14 -21.44 -5.82
CA TYR A 102 5.29 -21.39 -6.72
C TYR A 102 4.86 -21.15 -8.18
N LEU A 103 3.71 -21.69 -8.61
CA LEU A 103 3.14 -21.38 -9.91
C LEU A 103 2.68 -19.92 -9.96
N GLY A 104 2.17 -19.39 -8.85
CA GLY A 104 1.88 -17.97 -8.70
C GLY A 104 3.13 -17.09 -8.85
N ALA A 105 4.26 -17.50 -8.26
CA ALA A 105 5.53 -16.82 -8.46
C ALA A 105 5.98 -16.87 -9.93
N VAL A 106 5.87 -18.02 -10.59
CA VAL A 106 6.19 -18.16 -12.03
C VAL A 106 5.34 -17.23 -12.88
N MET A 107 4.03 -17.12 -12.60
CA MET A 107 3.18 -16.13 -13.27
C MET A 107 3.68 -14.71 -13.06
N GLY A 108 4.05 -14.35 -11.83
CA GLY A 108 4.65 -13.05 -11.54
C GLY A 108 5.96 -12.81 -12.31
N MET A 109 6.83 -13.82 -12.42
CA MET A 109 8.08 -13.75 -13.22
C MET A 109 7.78 -13.53 -14.71
N ILE A 110 6.79 -14.24 -15.27
CA ILE A 110 6.35 -14.04 -16.66
C ILE A 110 5.87 -12.61 -16.87
N MET A 111 5.09 -12.06 -15.93
CA MET A 111 4.52 -10.71 -16.02
C MET A 111 5.57 -9.59 -15.90
N VAL A 112 6.77 -9.86 -15.37
CA VAL A 112 7.88 -8.90 -15.28
C VAL A 112 9.11 -9.32 -16.08
N SER A 113 8.95 -10.24 -17.03
CA SER A 113 10.05 -10.72 -17.87
C SER A 113 10.76 -9.56 -18.57
N GLY A 114 12.09 -9.65 -18.65
CA GLY A 114 12.91 -8.65 -19.35
C GLY A 114 12.65 -8.55 -20.87
N ASP A 115 11.96 -9.55 -21.45
CA ASP A 115 11.54 -9.52 -22.85
C ASP A 115 10.35 -8.56 -23.10
N LEU A 116 9.66 -8.14 -22.03
CA LEU A 116 8.52 -7.22 -22.10
C LEU A 116 8.98 -5.78 -21.98
N LEU A 117 8.28 -4.87 -22.65
CA LEU A 117 8.44 -3.44 -22.40
C LEU A 117 8.14 -3.15 -20.93
N ASN A 118 9.05 -2.47 -20.25
CA ASN A 118 8.88 -2.13 -18.85
C ASN A 118 7.61 -1.27 -18.63
N ALA A 119 6.79 -1.62 -17.66
CA ALA A 119 5.54 -0.90 -17.37
C ALA A 119 5.75 0.60 -17.10
N TYR A 120 6.87 0.99 -16.52
CA TYR A 120 7.20 2.41 -16.26
C TYR A 120 7.51 3.20 -17.53
N SER A 121 7.91 2.53 -18.61
CA SER A 121 8.17 3.15 -19.92
C SER A 121 6.96 3.11 -20.85
N TYR A 122 5.84 2.50 -20.44
CA TYR A 122 4.68 2.28 -21.30
C TYR A 122 4.04 3.60 -21.77
N GLY A 123 3.90 4.58 -20.87
CA GLY A 123 3.34 5.89 -21.21
C GLY A 123 4.14 6.62 -22.30
N THR A 124 5.48 6.60 -22.20
CA THR A 124 6.36 7.18 -23.22
C THR A 124 6.24 6.42 -24.54
N ALA A 125 6.26 5.08 -24.49
CA ALA A 125 6.14 4.26 -25.69
C ALA A 125 4.79 4.43 -26.43
N ILE A 126 3.69 4.70 -25.70
CA ILE A 126 2.40 5.05 -26.34
C ILE A 126 2.52 6.37 -27.10
N THR A 127 3.08 7.41 -26.48
CA THR A 127 3.20 8.73 -27.13
C THR A 127 4.12 8.71 -28.36
N GLU A 128 5.13 7.84 -28.34
CA GLU A 128 6.08 7.65 -29.43
C GLU A 128 5.61 6.62 -30.50
N GLY A 129 4.52 5.88 -30.21
CA GLY A 129 4.05 4.81 -31.09
C GLY A 129 4.99 3.59 -31.18
N THR A 130 5.84 3.38 -30.15
CA THR A 130 6.90 2.36 -30.13
C THR A 130 6.54 1.13 -29.27
N VAL A 131 5.28 0.95 -28.89
CA VAL A 131 4.83 -0.20 -28.08
C VAL A 131 5.04 -1.50 -28.85
N PRO A 132 5.89 -2.43 -28.35
CA PRO A 132 6.11 -3.71 -29.00
C PRO A 132 4.88 -4.60 -28.88
N VAL A 133 4.64 -5.42 -29.91
CA VAL A 133 3.47 -6.30 -29.98
C VAL A 133 3.84 -7.72 -30.43
N TRP A 134 3.03 -8.69 -30.04
CA TRP A 134 3.01 -10.02 -30.63
C TRP A 134 1.88 -10.11 -31.65
N HIS A 135 2.16 -10.70 -32.82
CA HIS A 135 1.15 -11.01 -33.83
C HIS A 135 0.89 -12.52 -33.85
N ILE A 136 -0.29 -12.92 -33.40
CA ILE A 136 -0.73 -14.35 -33.41
C ILE A 136 -1.94 -14.46 -34.31
N GLY A 137 -1.70 -14.73 -35.61
CA GLY A 137 -2.74 -14.69 -36.61
C GLY A 137 -3.33 -13.30 -36.76
N ALA A 138 -4.63 -13.14 -36.53
CA ALA A 138 -5.33 -11.86 -36.58
C ALA A 138 -5.28 -11.09 -35.23
N LEU A 139 -4.74 -11.69 -34.16
CA LEU A 139 -4.68 -11.11 -32.84
C LEU A 139 -3.37 -10.35 -32.64
N THR A 140 -3.45 -9.08 -32.26
CA THR A 140 -2.32 -8.25 -31.87
C THR A 140 -2.35 -8.06 -30.37
N ILE A 141 -1.28 -8.44 -29.66
CA ILE A 141 -1.16 -8.40 -28.21
C ILE A 141 0.00 -7.49 -27.85
N GLU A 142 -0.22 -6.51 -27.00
CA GLU A 142 0.85 -5.64 -26.49
C GLU A 142 1.85 -6.44 -25.65
N LYS A 143 3.14 -6.27 -25.97
CA LYS A 143 4.26 -6.91 -25.27
C LYS A 143 4.72 -6.02 -24.11
N VAL A 144 3.87 -5.80 -23.12
CA VAL A 144 4.08 -4.86 -22.00
C VAL A 144 4.06 -5.60 -20.68
N GLY A 145 5.03 -5.30 -19.83
CA GLY A 145 5.15 -5.86 -18.49
C GLY A 145 4.18 -5.23 -17.48
N TYR A 146 4.19 -5.81 -16.27
CA TYR A 146 3.32 -5.42 -15.17
C TYR A 146 4.13 -5.04 -13.92
N GLN A 147 5.34 -4.48 -14.09
CA GLN A 147 6.16 -3.99 -12.99
C GLN A 147 5.38 -2.97 -12.15
N GLY A 148 5.45 -3.09 -10.82
CA GLY A 148 4.76 -2.19 -9.91
C GLY A 148 3.23 -2.30 -9.88
N THR A 149 2.61 -3.19 -10.68
CA THR A 149 1.16 -3.36 -10.71
C THR A 149 0.69 -4.47 -9.77
N VAL A 150 -0.53 -4.35 -9.26
CA VAL A 150 -1.10 -5.32 -8.32
C VAL A 150 -2.38 -5.97 -8.85
N LEU A 151 -3.34 -5.18 -9.36
CA LEU A 151 -4.64 -5.71 -9.79
C LEU A 151 -4.54 -6.78 -10.89
N PRO A 152 -3.73 -6.60 -11.95
CA PRO A 152 -3.54 -7.64 -12.95
C PRO A 152 -2.99 -8.94 -12.37
N VAL A 153 -2.06 -8.83 -11.41
CA VAL A 153 -1.43 -10.00 -10.76
C VAL A 153 -2.41 -10.76 -9.87
N LEU A 154 -3.23 -10.03 -9.10
CA LEU A 154 -4.29 -10.64 -8.28
C LEU A 154 -5.28 -11.41 -9.14
N ALA A 155 -5.71 -10.82 -10.26
CA ALA A 155 -6.61 -11.48 -11.21
C ALA A 155 -5.95 -12.71 -11.83
N ALA A 156 -4.70 -12.62 -12.28
CA ALA A 156 -3.94 -13.74 -12.82
C ALA A 156 -3.79 -14.88 -11.79
N ALA A 157 -3.46 -14.54 -10.52
CA ALA A 157 -3.34 -15.53 -9.45
C ALA A 157 -4.67 -16.23 -9.14
N ALA A 158 -5.79 -15.51 -9.16
CA ALA A 158 -7.12 -16.11 -8.97
C ALA A 158 -7.48 -17.07 -10.11
N ILE A 159 -7.22 -16.67 -11.36
CA ILE A 159 -7.45 -17.49 -12.56
C ILE A 159 -6.54 -18.72 -12.53
N LEU A 160 -5.26 -18.57 -12.20
CA LEU A 160 -4.30 -19.67 -12.07
C LEU A 160 -4.80 -20.71 -11.08
N ALA A 161 -5.15 -20.28 -9.86
CA ALA A 161 -5.65 -21.19 -8.82
C ALA A 161 -6.96 -21.87 -9.22
N PHE A 162 -7.82 -21.18 -9.96
CA PHE A 162 -9.06 -21.77 -10.48
C PHE A 162 -8.78 -22.84 -11.54
N ILE A 163 -7.91 -22.55 -12.52
CA ILE A 163 -7.55 -23.48 -13.60
C ILE A 163 -6.84 -24.70 -13.02
N GLU A 164 -5.86 -24.51 -12.15
CA GLU A 164 -5.11 -25.56 -11.47
C GLU A 164 -6.05 -26.54 -10.76
N LYS A 165 -6.98 -26.03 -9.92
CA LYS A 165 -7.98 -26.85 -9.22
C LYS A 165 -8.92 -27.59 -10.16
N LYS A 166 -9.20 -27.06 -11.33
CA LYS A 166 -10.02 -27.75 -12.33
C LYS A 166 -9.25 -28.85 -13.03
N LEU A 167 -7.98 -28.57 -13.40
CA LEU A 167 -7.13 -29.55 -14.09
C LEU A 167 -6.81 -30.74 -13.20
N HIS A 168 -6.52 -30.57 -11.92
CA HIS A 168 -6.35 -31.68 -10.97
C HIS A 168 -7.54 -32.65 -10.90
N LYS A 169 -8.73 -32.23 -11.33
CA LYS A 169 -9.92 -33.12 -11.36
C LYS A 169 -10.10 -33.84 -12.68
N VAL A 170 -9.46 -33.41 -13.75
CA VAL A 170 -9.66 -33.87 -15.13
C VAL A 170 -8.45 -34.63 -15.62
N VAL A 171 -7.25 -34.20 -15.22
CA VAL A 171 -5.99 -34.82 -15.64
C VAL A 171 -5.77 -36.13 -14.87
N PRO A 172 -5.41 -37.23 -15.55
CA PRO A 172 -5.09 -38.49 -14.88
C PRO A 172 -3.89 -38.34 -13.92
N GLU A 173 -3.91 -39.04 -12.78
CA GLU A 173 -2.91 -38.93 -11.71
C GLU A 173 -1.44 -39.08 -12.20
N TYR A 174 -1.19 -39.98 -13.17
CA TYR A 174 0.16 -40.21 -13.71
C TYR A 174 0.70 -39.05 -14.56
N LEU A 175 -0.17 -38.16 -15.06
CA LEU A 175 0.21 -36.95 -15.82
C LEU A 175 0.00 -35.66 -15.03
N ASP A 176 -0.67 -35.73 -13.89
CA ASP A 176 -1.11 -34.53 -13.14
C ASP A 176 0.05 -33.61 -12.75
N ASN A 177 1.14 -34.18 -12.23
CA ASN A 177 2.33 -33.44 -11.82
C ASN A 177 3.06 -32.76 -13.00
N LEU A 178 2.82 -33.19 -14.23
CA LEU A 178 3.46 -32.64 -15.43
C LEU A 178 2.54 -31.67 -16.17
N LEU A 179 1.31 -32.10 -16.47
CA LEU A 179 0.40 -31.36 -17.33
C LEU A 179 -0.34 -30.25 -16.58
N THR A 180 -0.77 -30.48 -15.34
CA THR A 180 -1.53 -29.48 -14.59
C THR A 180 -0.74 -28.18 -14.35
N PRO A 181 0.51 -28.20 -13.88
CA PRO A 181 1.31 -26.97 -13.75
C PRO A 181 1.54 -26.28 -15.08
N ALA A 182 1.95 -27.03 -16.11
CA ALA A 182 2.28 -26.47 -17.42
C ALA A 182 1.06 -25.82 -18.08
N LEU A 183 -0.08 -26.51 -18.11
CA LEU A 183 -1.31 -25.99 -18.71
C LEU A 183 -1.90 -24.83 -17.89
N SER A 184 -1.85 -24.90 -16.55
CA SER A 184 -2.32 -23.82 -15.69
C SER A 184 -1.57 -22.52 -15.96
N VAL A 185 -0.24 -22.57 -16.00
CA VAL A 185 0.59 -21.40 -16.30
C VAL A 185 0.37 -20.91 -17.73
N LEU A 186 0.40 -21.80 -18.73
CA LEU A 186 0.25 -21.44 -20.13
C LEU A 186 -1.08 -20.73 -20.40
N VAL A 187 -2.20 -21.33 -19.97
CA VAL A 187 -3.54 -20.79 -20.18
C VAL A 187 -3.72 -19.46 -19.43
N THR A 188 -3.24 -19.42 -18.16
CA THR A 188 -3.32 -18.18 -17.37
C THR A 188 -2.48 -17.06 -17.99
N ALA A 189 -1.25 -17.33 -18.42
CA ALA A 189 -0.40 -16.34 -19.06
C ALA A 189 -1.05 -15.81 -20.35
N PHE A 190 -1.55 -16.69 -21.20
CA PHE A 190 -2.25 -16.28 -22.42
C PHE A 190 -3.47 -15.39 -22.13
N LEU A 191 -4.33 -15.76 -21.19
CA LEU A 191 -5.48 -14.96 -20.77
C LEU A 191 -5.05 -13.61 -20.17
N THR A 192 -3.96 -13.60 -19.40
CA THR A 192 -3.45 -12.38 -18.76
C THR A 192 -3.00 -11.36 -19.81
N PHE A 193 -2.22 -11.76 -20.80
CA PHE A 193 -1.72 -10.83 -21.82
C PHE A 193 -2.78 -10.45 -22.86
N THR A 194 -3.76 -11.31 -23.13
CA THR A 194 -4.80 -11.03 -24.15
C THR A 194 -5.96 -10.19 -23.63
N VAL A 195 -6.43 -10.45 -22.41
CA VAL A 195 -7.68 -9.85 -21.90
C VAL A 195 -7.53 -9.29 -20.50
N VAL A 196 -7.12 -10.15 -19.54
CA VAL A 196 -7.23 -9.83 -18.12
C VAL A 196 -6.33 -8.66 -17.72
N GLY A 197 -5.10 -8.65 -18.21
CA GLY A 197 -4.12 -7.61 -17.88
C GLY A 197 -4.55 -6.22 -18.35
N GLY A 198 -5.04 -6.10 -19.59
CA GLY A 198 -5.55 -4.85 -20.13
C GLY A 198 -6.78 -4.33 -19.36
N VAL A 199 -7.77 -5.21 -19.12
CA VAL A 199 -8.96 -4.84 -18.34
C VAL A 199 -8.60 -4.41 -16.91
N MET A 200 -7.71 -5.14 -16.25
CA MET A 200 -7.31 -4.82 -14.88
C MET A 200 -6.44 -3.55 -14.80
N ARG A 201 -5.62 -3.28 -15.82
CA ARG A 201 -4.89 -2.00 -15.93
C ARG A 201 -5.87 -0.84 -16.02
N THR A 202 -6.82 -0.89 -16.97
CA THR A 202 -7.86 0.14 -17.12
C THR A 202 -8.69 0.32 -15.85
N ALA A 203 -9.05 -0.76 -15.15
CA ALA A 203 -9.74 -0.67 -13.88
C ALA A 203 -8.87 0.01 -12.79
N GLY A 204 -7.57 -0.28 -12.76
CA GLY A 204 -6.62 0.41 -11.87
C GLY A 204 -6.52 1.90 -12.16
N ASP A 205 -6.46 2.28 -13.44
CA ASP A 205 -6.42 3.67 -13.88
C ASP A 205 -7.70 4.42 -13.49
N TRP A 206 -8.86 3.81 -13.60
CA TRP A 206 -10.13 4.41 -13.16
C TRP A 206 -10.17 4.64 -11.65
N ILE A 207 -9.68 3.69 -10.84
CA ILE A 207 -9.60 3.84 -9.38
C ILE A 207 -8.64 5.00 -9.06
N THR A 208 -7.47 5.03 -9.69
CA THR A 208 -6.45 6.07 -9.48
C THR A 208 -7.00 7.45 -9.86
N ASN A 209 -7.59 7.58 -11.05
CA ASN A 209 -8.17 8.83 -11.52
C ASN A 209 -9.35 9.29 -10.64
N GLY A 210 -10.16 8.36 -10.13
CA GLY A 210 -11.23 8.65 -9.20
C GLY A 210 -10.71 9.21 -7.86
N ILE A 211 -9.63 8.64 -7.34
CA ILE A 211 -8.99 9.11 -6.10
C ILE A 211 -8.33 10.48 -6.30
N LEU A 212 -7.64 10.69 -7.42
CA LEU A 212 -7.05 11.99 -7.78
C LEU A 212 -8.14 13.05 -7.92
N TRP A 213 -9.20 12.77 -8.66
CA TRP A 213 -10.32 13.67 -8.83
C TRP A 213 -10.96 14.06 -7.48
N LEU A 214 -11.13 13.09 -6.59
CA LEU A 214 -11.67 13.33 -5.24
C LEU A 214 -10.73 14.21 -4.41
N HIS A 215 -9.43 13.94 -4.46
CA HIS A 215 -8.41 14.73 -3.78
C HIS A 215 -8.37 16.18 -4.28
N ASP A 216 -8.36 16.37 -5.60
CA ASP A 216 -8.26 17.69 -6.22
C ASP A 216 -9.55 18.52 -6.05
N THR A 217 -10.72 17.85 -6.09
CA THR A 217 -12.03 18.52 -5.95
C THR A 217 -12.32 18.93 -4.51
N LEU A 218 -12.04 18.07 -3.54
CA LEU A 218 -12.33 18.34 -2.13
C LEU A 218 -11.18 19.05 -1.40
N GLY A 219 -9.96 18.99 -1.93
CA GLY A 219 -8.79 19.65 -1.36
C GLY A 219 -8.61 19.33 0.13
N VAL A 220 -8.43 20.38 0.94
CA VAL A 220 -8.20 20.27 2.40
C VAL A 220 -9.33 19.54 3.13
N VAL A 221 -10.59 19.75 2.71
CA VAL A 221 -11.75 19.05 3.29
C VAL A 221 -11.69 17.56 2.99
N GLY A 222 -11.29 17.19 1.77
CA GLY A 222 -11.05 15.80 1.39
C GLY A 222 -9.95 15.15 2.21
N GLY A 223 -8.82 15.86 2.41
CA GLY A 223 -7.73 15.42 3.28
C GLY A 223 -8.19 15.18 4.72
N PHE A 224 -8.98 16.10 5.28
CA PHE A 224 -9.57 15.95 6.62
C PHE A 224 -10.47 14.71 6.71
N ILE A 225 -11.41 14.55 5.78
CA ILE A 225 -12.34 13.41 5.78
C ILE A 225 -11.57 12.10 5.60
N PHE A 226 -10.63 12.06 4.66
CA PHE A 226 -9.85 10.84 4.40
C PHE A 226 -8.97 10.48 5.59
N GLY A 227 -8.31 11.46 6.22
CA GLY A 227 -7.55 11.25 7.45
C GLY A 227 -8.42 10.73 8.61
N PHE A 228 -9.66 11.22 8.74
CA PHE A 228 -10.61 10.77 9.76
C PHE A 228 -11.02 9.30 9.56
N ILE A 229 -11.30 8.89 8.32
CA ILE A 229 -11.73 7.51 8.01
C ILE A 229 -10.57 6.53 7.85
N TYR A 230 -9.32 7.01 7.77
CA TYR A 230 -8.15 6.15 7.55
C TYR A 230 -7.93 5.16 8.70
N ALA A 231 -8.15 5.56 9.96
CA ALA A 231 -8.05 4.66 11.11
C ALA A 231 -9.06 3.49 11.05
N PRO A 232 -10.36 3.69 10.77
CA PRO A 232 -11.28 2.60 10.45
C PRO A 232 -10.85 1.73 9.27
N LEU A 233 -10.27 2.31 8.21
CA LEU A 233 -9.72 1.55 7.09
C LEU A 233 -8.53 0.67 7.53
N THR A 234 -7.66 1.21 8.38
CA THR A 234 -6.53 0.47 8.95
C THR A 234 -7.02 -0.68 9.85
N MET A 235 -8.01 -0.42 10.69
CA MET A 235 -8.62 -1.44 11.56
C MET A 235 -9.18 -2.63 10.78
N THR A 236 -9.75 -2.40 9.60
CA THR A 236 -10.31 -3.45 8.74
C THR A 236 -9.29 -4.08 7.79
N GLY A 237 -8.06 -3.57 7.75
CA GLY A 237 -7.03 -3.97 6.79
C GLY A 237 -7.24 -3.40 5.37
N MET A 238 -8.29 -2.59 5.15
CA MET A 238 -8.61 -2.02 3.82
C MET A 238 -7.54 -1.04 3.31
N HIS A 239 -6.77 -0.41 4.20
CA HIS A 239 -5.69 0.49 3.81
C HIS A 239 -4.64 -0.18 2.93
N HIS A 240 -4.45 -1.51 3.03
CA HIS A 240 -3.56 -2.25 2.14
C HIS A 240 -4.05 -2.28 0.69
N SER A 241 -5.36 -2.12 0.44
CA SER A 241 -5.90 -2.00 -0.91
C SER A 241 -5.56 -0.67 -1.60
N LEU A 242 -5.09 0.32 -0.84
CA LEU A 242 -4.61 1.59 -1.38
C LEU A 242 -3.15 1.51 -1.86
N LEU A 243 -2.39 0.49 -1.47
CA LEU A 243 -1.00 0.33 -1.87
C LEU A 243 -0.80 0.27 -3.40
N PRO A 244 -1.61 -0.48 -4.18
CA PRO A 244 -1.53 -0.43 -5.63
C PRO A 244 -1.74 0.97 -6.20
N VAL A 245 -2.65 1.73 -5.62
CA VAL A 245 -2.94 3.11 -6.05
C VAL A 245 -1.77 4.03 -5.70
N ASP A 246 -1.20 3.89 -4.50
CA ASP A 246 -0.02 4.65 -4.08
C ASP A 246 1.16 4.43 -5.04
N ILE A 247 1.42 3.18 -5.43
CA ILE A 247 2.49 2.83 -6.39
C ILE A 247 2.22 3.44 -7.77
N GLN A 248 0.97 3.41 -8.25
CA GLN A 248 0.61 4.02 -9.54
C GLN A 248 0.75 5.55 -9.50
N LEU A 249 0.36 6.20 -8.42
CA LEU A 249 0.52 7.65 -8.23
C LEU A 249 2.01 8.03 -8.18
N ILE A 250 2.84 7.25 -7.49
CA ILE A 250 4.29 7.45 -7.45
C ILE A 250 4.88 7.36 -8.86
N ALA A 251 4.47 6.37 -9.65
CA ALA A 251 4.91 6.22 -11.03
C ALA A 251 4.46 7.39 -11.93
N ALA A 252 3.33 8.03 -11.61
CA ALA A 252 2.82 9.23 -12.28
C ALA A 252 3.49 10.55 -11.81
N GLY A 253 4.42 10.49 -10.84
CA GLY A 253 5.20 11.65 -10.39
C GLY A 253 5.06 12.05 -8.94
N GLY A 254 4.26 11.33 -8.15
CA GLY A 254 4.14 11.51 -6.71
C GLY A 254 2.77 11.10 -6.16
N SER A 255 2.73 10.65 -4.93
CA SER A 255 1.50 10.27 -4.24
C SER A 255 1.32 11.06 -2.94
N PHE A 256 0.09 11.33 -2.58
CA PHE A 256 -0.29 11.94 -1.30
C PHE A 256 -0.73 10.90 -0.25
N LEU A 257 -1.01 9.66 -0.67
CA LEU A 257 -1.58 8.61 0.19
C LEU A 257 -0.65 8.21 1.33
N PHE A 258 0.64 8.16 1.08
CA PHE A 258 1.65 7.85 2.09
C PHE A 258 1.70 8.90 3.21
N ALA A 259 1.62 10.21 2.87
CA ALA A 259 1.61 11.27 3.85
C ALA A 259 0.36 11.21 4.76
N ILE A 260 -0.79 10.84 4.20
CA ILE A 260 -2.03 10.59 4.95
C ILE A 260 -1.88 9.37 5.87
N ALA A 261 -1.32 8.27 5.37
CA ALA A 261 -1.03 7.09 6.17
C ALA A 261 -0.11 7.40 7.35
N ALA A 262 0.93 8.19 7.12
CA ALA A 262 1.87 8.61 8.16
C ALA A 262 1.21 9.50 9.23
N CYS A 263 0.37 10.45 8.84
CA CYS A 263 -0.42 11.25 9.77
C CYS A 263 -1.31 10.36 10.66
N ASN A 264 -1.97 9.35 10.07
CA ASN A 264 -2.75 8.39 10.84
C ASN A 264 -1.89 7.59 11.81
N ASN A 265 -0.76 7.04 11.36
CA ASN A 265 0.11 6.20 12.18
C ASN A 265 0.68 6.98 13.37
N VAL A 266 1.12 8.21 13.11
CA VAL A 266 1.66 9.08 14.16
C VAL A 266 0.56 9.57 15.12
N ALA A 267 -0.66 9.83 14.63
CA ALA A 267 -1.81 10.13 15.48
C ALA A 267 -2.17 8.95 16.41
N GLN A 268 -2.15 7.71 15.87
CA GLN A 268 -2.33 6.49 16.68
C GLN A 268 -1.25 6.39 17.76
N GLY A 269 0.01 6.67 17.42
CA GLY A 269 1.13 6.71 18.37
C GLY A 269 0.93 7.75 19.46
N GLY A 270 0.57 8.98 19.09
CA GLY A 270 0.30 10.08 20.02
C GLY A 270 -0.84 9.75 21.00
N ALA A 271 -1.95 9.23 20.50
CA ALA A 271 -3.08 8.79 21.31
C ALA A 271 -2.70 7.65 22.27
N THR A 272 -1.89 6.68 21.78
CA THR A 272 -1.41 5.56 22.60
C THR A 272 -0.46 6.03 23.71
N LEU A 273 0.47 6.94 23.39
CA LEU A 273 1.37 7.51 24.40
C LEU A 273 0.60 8.32 25.46
N ALA A 274 -0.44 9.06 25.06
CA ALA A 274 -1.33 9.72 26.02
C ALA A 274 -2.07 8.71 26.91
N ALA A 275 -2.51 7.59 26.37
CA ALA A 275 -3.18 6.52 27.10
C ALA A 275 -2.30 5.94 28.22
N MET A 276 -0.96 5.98 28.10
CA MET A 276 -0.03 5.60 29.17
C MET A 276 -0.29 6.40 30.46
N PHE A 277 -0.57 7.70 30.36
CA PHE A 277 -0.86 8.55 31.52
C PHE A 277 -2.24 8.32 32.10
N CYS A 278 -3.17 7.84 31.29
CA CYS A 278 -4.57 7.64 31.66
C CYS A 278 -4.87 6.22 32.19
N ALA A 279 -4.08 5.23 31.79
CA ALA A 279 -4.28 3.84 32.19
C ALA A 279 -4.00 3.63 33.70
N LYS A 280 -4.81 2.81 34.35
CA LYS A 280 -4.63 2.45 35.75
C LYS A 280 -3.68 1.26 35.91
N ASP A 281 -3.73 0.31 35.00
CA ASP A 281 -2.95 -0.92 35.04
C ASP A 281 -1.50 -0.69 34.57
N LYS A 282 -0.52 -1.17 35.35
CA LYS A 282 0.92 -1.09 35.01
C LYS A 282 1.26 -1.82 33.70
N LYS A 283 0.61 -2.95 33.42
CA LYS A 283 0.82 -3.72 32.22
C LYS A 283 0.36 -2.93 30.98
N MET A 284 -0.81 -2.28 31.08
CA MET A 284 -1.33 -1.43 30.02
C MET A 284 -0.40 -0.23 29.75
N LYS A 285 0.17 0.40 30.81
CA LYS A 285 1.16 1.48 30.65
C LYS A 285 2.37 1.03 29.86
N SER A 286 2.93 -0.14 30.20
CA SER A 286 4.11 -0.69 29.48
C SER A 286 3.81 -0.98 28.02
N ILE A 287 2.65 -1.59 27.73
CA ILE A 287 2.19 -1.84 26.36
C ILE A 287 2.01 -0.52 25.60
N ALA A 288 1.43 0.50 26.23
CA ALA A 288 1.20 1.80 25.60
C ALA A 288 2.50 2.50 25.19
N VAL A 289 3.57 2.41 26.01
CA VAL A 289 4.88 2.99 25.66
C VAL A 289 5.46 2.28 24.44
N SER A 290 5.62 0.96 24.49
CA SER A 290 6.26 0.20 23.42
C SER A 290 5.49 0.27 22.11
N SER A 291 4.16 0.14 22.16
CA SER A 291 3.32 0.19 20.97
C SER A 291 3.15 1.62 20.43
N GLY A 292 3.15 2.64 21.29
CA GLY A 292 3.16 4.03 20.86
C GLY A 292 4.42 4.38 20.06
N ILE A 293 5.59 3.99 20.55
CA ILE A 293 6.87 4.16 19.83
C ILE A 293 6.83 3.39 18.50
N SER A 294 6.33 2.15 18.50
CA SER A 294 6.17 1.35 17.29
C SER A 294 5.32 2.06 16.23
N ALA A 295 4.21 2.69 16.64
CA ALA A 295 3.34 3.44 15.74
C ALA A 295 4.02 4.69 15.15
N LEU A 296 4.84 5.41 15.94
CA LEU A 296 5.64 6.52 15.44
C LEU A 296 6.65 6.09 14.36
N LEU A 297 7.12 4.84 14.41
CA LEU A 297 8.00 4.25 13.42
C LEU A 297 7.26 3.63 12.21
N GLY A 298 5.92 3.67 12.23
CA GLY A 298 5.07 3.21 11.11
C GLY A 298 4.41 1.85 11.30
N ILE A 299 4.51 1.22 12.48
CA ILE A 299 3.88 -0.07 12.80
C ILE A 299 2.78 0.18 13.83
N THR A 300 1.54 0.30 13.36
CA THR A 300 0.40 0.77 14.16
C THR A 300 -0.43 -0.33 14.82
N GLU A 301 -0.34 -1.56 14.37
CA GLU A 301 -1.17 -2.66 14.83
C GLU A 301 -1.10 -2.87 16.36
N PRO A 302 0.09 -2.86 17.00
CA PRO A 302 0.17 -2.99 18.47
C PRO A 302 -0.48 -1.81 19.20
N ALA A 303 -0.35 -0.59 18.69
CA ALA A 303 -0.97 0.60 19.28
C ALA A 303 -2.49 0.57 19.15
N MET A 304 -2.99 0.29 17.96
CA MET A 304 -4.41 0.28 17.65
C MET A 304 -5.15 -0.84 18.35
N PHE A 305 -4.70 -2.11 18.17
CA PHE A 305 -5.39 -3.27 18.75
C PHE A 305 -5.01 -3.52 20.21
N GLY A 306 -3.77 -3.21 20.61
CA GLY A 306 -3.27 -3.39 21.95
C GLY A 306 -3.82 -2.39 22.96
N VAL A 307 -4.03 -1.14 22.56
CA VAL A 307 -4.38 -0.02 23.44
C VAL A 307 -5.60 0.76 22.98
N ASN A 308 -5.54 1.40 21.79
CA ASN A 308 -6.51 2.41 21.38
C ASN A 308 -7.94 1.87 21.25
N LEU A 309 -8.12 0.70 20.63
CA LEU A 309 -9.42 0.06 20.50
C LEU A 309 -9.93 -0.51 21.84
N LYS A 310 -9.03 -0.98 22.72
CA LYS A 310 -9.42 -1.48 24.03
C LYS A 310 -9.95 -0.37 24.92
N MET A 311 -9.27 0.77 24.94
CA MET A 311 -9.68 1.94 25.73
C MET A 311 -10.72 2.81 25.01
N LYS A 312 -10.99 2.57 23.71
CA LYS A 312 -11.97 3.23 22.83
C LYS A 312 -11.71 4.71 22.58
N TYR A 313 -11.65 5.56 23.60
CA TYR A 313 -11.47 7.01 23.43
C TYR A 313 -10.14 7.41 22.76
N PRO A 314 -8.98 6.72 22.96
CA PRO A 314 -7.77 7.04 22.21
C PRO A 314 -7.93 6.77 20.72
N PHE A 315 -8.74 5.78 20.31
CA PHE A 315 -9.01 5.50 18.92
C PHE A 315 -9.73 6.67 18.24
N TYR A 316 -10.78 7.23 18.86
CA TYR A 316 -11.47 8.41 18.35
C TYR A 316 -10.58 9.66 18.33
N ALA A 317 -9.74 9.82 19.35
CA ALA A 317 -8.75 10.89 19.42
C ALA A 317 -7.73 10.78 18.28
N ALA A 318 -7.25 9.58 17.98
CA ALA A 318 -6.35 9.32 16.86
C ALA A 318 -7.01 9.63 15.50
N MET A 319 -8.27 9.26 15.29
CA MET A 319 -9.03 9.62 14.09
C MET A 319 -9.05 11.13 13.87
N PHE A 320 -9.32 11.89 14.95
CA PHE A 320 -9.34 13.35 14.87
C PHE A 320 -7.95 13.94 14.66
N GLY A 321 -6.94 13.44 15.36
CA GLY A 321 -5.54 13.84 15.16
C GLY A 321 -5.05 13.60 13.73
N SER A 322 -5.38 12.44 13.19
CA SER A 322 -5.12 12.10 11.78
C SER A 322 -5.81 13.08 10.83
N ALA A 323 -7.11 13.37 11.04
CA ALA A 323 -7.87 14.28 10.19
C ALA A 323 -7.24 15.68 10.09
N VAL A 324 -6.82 16.25 11.24
CA VAL A 324 -6.20 17.59 11.28
C VAL A 324 -4.84 17.59 10.59
N GLY A 325 -3.99 16.60 10.85
CA GLY A 325 -2.70 16.49 10.17
C GLY A 325 -2.83 16.24 8.68
N CYS A 326 -3.77 15.40 8.27
CA CYS A 326 -4.07 15.13 6.85
C CYS A 326 -4.58 16.38 6.13
N ALA A 327 -5.42 17.21 6.78
CA ALA A 327 -5.82 18.49 6.24
C ALA A 327 -4.61 19.40 5.95
N TYR A 328 -3.62 19.43 6.86
CA TYR A 328 -2.42 20.23 6.69
C TYR A 328 -1.53 19.70 5.55
N VAL A 329 -1.24 18.39 5.49
CA VAL A 329 -0.38 17.84 4.43
C VAL A 329 -1.04 17.95 3.05
N THR A 330 -2.38 17.89 2.98
CA THR A 330 -3.13 18.15 1.74
C THR A 330 -3.05 19.63 1.36
N LEU A 331 -3.23 20.55 2.31
CA LEU A 331 -3.09 22.00 2.08
C LEU A 331 -1.72 22.36 1.50
N THR A 332 -0.68 21.70 1.98
CA THR A 332 0.71 21.96 1.59
C THR A 332 1.20 21.07 0.46
N ASN A 333 0.31 20.28 -0.15
CA ASN A 333 0.56 19.38 -1.27
C ASN A 333 1.80 18.48 -1.04
N VAL A 334 1.87 17.83 0.12
CA VAL A 334 2.96 16.90 0.45
C VAL A 334 2.82 15.64 -0.36
N GLN A 335 3.86 15.30 -1.13
CA GLN A 335 3.89 14.12 -1.98
C GLN A 335 5.09 13.24 -1.67
N ASN A 336 4.89 11.92 -1.69
CA ASN A 336 5.95 10.92 -1.65
C ASN A 336 6.35 10.47 -3.07
N ILE A 337 7.62 10.15 -3.22
CA ILE A 337 8.22 9.66 -4.47
C ILE A 337 8.66 8.20 -4.37
N SER A 338 8.55 7.63 -3.19
CA SER A 338 8.78 6.21 -2.93
C SER A 338 7.88 5.72 -1.81
N PRO A 339 7.49 4.45 -1.83
CA PRO A 339 6.84 3.83 -0.69
C PRO A 339 7.85 3.61 0.44
N GLY A 340 7.37 3.49 1.68
CA GLY A 340 8.24 3.29 2.83
C GLY A 340 7.50 2.99 4.12
N ALA A 341 8.16 3.22 5.27
CA ALA A 341 7.52 3.15 6.57
C ALA A 341 6.76 4.46 6.85
N ALA A 342 5.44 4.39 6.88
CA ALA A 342 4.57 5.55 7.09
C ALA A 342 4.59 6.02 8.56
N GLY A 343 5.65 6.74 8.94
CA GLY A 343 5.89 7.26 10.28
C GLY A 343 6.95 8.36 10.26
N ILE A 344 7.60 8.63 11.39
CA ILE A 344 8.64 9.68 11.47
C ILE A 344 9.74 9.44 10.45
N ILE A 345 10.19 8.19 10.28
CA ILE A 345 11.26 7.84 9.34
C ILE A 345 10.84 8.09 7.88
N GLY A 346 9.54 8.09 7.61
CA GLY A 346 8.99 8.27 6.26
C GLY A 346 9.31 9.61 5.58
N PHE A 347 9.86 10.60 6.31
CA PHE A 347 10.23 11.89 5.72
C PHE A 347 11.21 11.75 4.55
N VAL A 348 12.06 10.72 4.56
CA VAL A 348 13.03 10.44 3.48
C VAL A 348 12.36 10.00 2.17
N CYS A 349 11.12 9.51 2.24
CA CYS A 349 10.33 9.12 1.07
C CYS A 349 9.58 10.30 0.43
N ILE A 350 9.61 11.47 1.05
CA ILE A 350 8.90 12.67 0.60
C ILE A 350 9.75 13.47 -0.38
N LYS A 351 9.11 14.04 -1.40
CA LYS A 351 9.74 14.96 -2.33
C LYS A 351 10.41 16.11 -1.55
N SER A 352 11.65 16.46 -1.92
CA SER A 352 12.53 17.35 -1.14
C SER A 352 11.85 18.64 -0.64
N GLY A 353 11.07 19.31 -1.48
CA GLY A 353 10.32 20.53 -1.10
C GLY A 353 9.18 20.31 -0.10
N GLY A 354 8.73 19.07 0.12
CA GLY A 354 7.62 18.72 1.03
C GLY A 354 8.04 18.19 2.39
N MET A 355 9.32 17.88 2.59
CA MET A 355 9.81 17.20 3.80
C MET A 355 9.49 17.95 5.09
N LEU A 356 9.69 19.27 5.12
CA LEU A 356 9.38 20.12 6.28
C LEU A 356 7.87 20.10 6.58
N ASN A 357 7.04 20.27 5.56
CA ASN A 357 5.58 20.24 5.71
C ASN A 357 5.08 18.87 6.15
N TYR A 358 5.72 17.79 5.68
CA TYR A 358 5.44 16.44 6.18
C TYR A 358 5.71 16.34 7.68
N MET A 359 6.89 16.79 8.16
CA MET A 359 7.24 16.76 9.57
C MET A 359 6.28 17.59 10.42
N ILE A 360 5.87 18.75 9.95
CA ILE A 360 4.87 19.60 10.62
C ILE A 360 3.51 18.87 10.66
N GLY A 361 3.07 18.25 9.56
CA GLY A 361 1.80 17.54 9.49
C GLY A 361 1.72 16.36 10.44
N ILE A 362 2.76 15.51 10.51
CA ILE A 362 2.80 14.40 11.45
C ILE A 362 2.92 14.88 12.90
N LEU A 363 3.63 15.99 13.17
CA LEU A 363 3.70 16.60 14.50
C LEU A 363 2.32 17.11 14.94
N ILE A 364 1.58 17.77 14.06
CA ILE A 364 0.19 18.20 14.31
C ILE A 364 -0.66 16.95 14.67
N SER A 365 -0.55 15.87 13.88
CA SER A 365 -1.27 14.62 14.14
C SER A 365 -0.96 14.03 15.52
N LEU A 366 0.33 14.02 15.89
CA LEU A 366 0.80 13.55 17.20
C LEU A 366 0.22 14.37 18.34
N VAL A 367 0.39 15.69 18.28
CA VAL A 367 -0.01 16.61 19.34
C VAL A 367 -1.53 16.62 19.53
N VAL A 368 -2.28 16.67 18.42
CA VAL A 368 -3.74 16.67 18.47
C VAL A 368 -4.25 15.31 18.99
N GLY A 369 -3.73 14.18 18.47
CA GLY A 369 -4.08 12.85 18.94
C GLY A 369 -3.79 12.67 20.44
N PHE A 370 -2.65 13.14 20.92
CA PHE A 370 -2.26 13.13 22.32
C PHE A 370 -3.20 14.01 23.17
N ALA A 371 -3.37 15.29 22.79
CA ALA A 371 -4.15 16.28 23.56
C ALA A 371 -5.64 15.89 23.66
N VAL A 372 -6.23 15.43 22.54
CA VAL A 372 -7.62 14.98 22.51
C VAL A 372 -7.80 13.72 23.38
N THR A 373 -6.84 12.79 23.39
CA THR A 373 -6.87 11.62 24.27
C THR A 373 -6.87 12.05 25.74
N MET A 374 -5.98 12.97 26.12
CA MET A 374 -5.93 13.51 27.48
C MET A 374 -7.22 14.25 27.87
N ALA A 375 -7.83 14.98 26.95
CA ALA A 375 -9.10 15.65 27.20
C ALA A 375 -10.26 14.67 27.39
N LEU A 376 -10.39 13.68 26.50
CA LEU A 376 -11.44 12.66 26.56
C LEU A 376 -11.33 11.76 27.79
N SER A 377 -10.13 11.50 28.29
CA SER A 377 -9.92 10.70 29.50
C SER A 377 -10.55 11.29 30.76
N LYS A 378 -10.75 12.62 30.78
CA LYS A 378 -11.39 13.35 31.90
C LYS A 378 -12.91 13.26 31.84
N HIS A 379 -13.50 12.83 30.73
CA HIS A 379 -14.95 12.77 30.56
C HIS A 379 -15.52 11.54 31.29
N SER A 380 -16.63 11.70 32.03
CA SER A 380 -17.21 10.67 32.88
C SER A 380 -17.52 9.34 32.18
N LYS A 381 -17.90 9.38 30.89
CA LYS A 381 -18.21 8.18 30.09
C LYS A 381 -17.01 7.26 29.86
N PHE A 382 -15.78 7.72 30.06
CA PHE A 382 -14.54 6.99 29.77
C PHE A 382 -13.69 6.73 31.03
N LYS A 383 -14.17 7.12 32.21
CA LYS A 383 -13.44 6.94 33.48
C LYS A 383 -13.41 5.48 34.00
N GLU A 384 -14.24 4.60 33.47
CA GLU A 384 -14.44 3.23 33.97
C GLU A 384 -13.66 2.15 33.18
N VAL A 385 -12.78 2.53 32.25
CA VAL A 385 -11.98 1.58 31.45
C VAL A 385 -10.55 1.50 31.97
#